data_ce1c97181eb18262b21f92ed74be4b70
#
_entry.id   ce1c97181eb18262b21f92ed74be4b70
#
_cell.length_a   1.000
_cell.length_b   1.000
_cell.length_c   1.000
_cell.angle_alpha   90.00
_cell.angle_beta   90.00
_cell.angle_gamma   90.00
#
_symmetry.space_group_name_H-M   'P 1'
#
loop_
_entity.id
_entity.type
_entity.pdbx_description
1 polymer ?
#
loop_
_entity_poly.entity_id
_entity_poly.type
_entity_poly.pdbx_seq_one_letter_code
_entity_poly.pdbx_strand_id
1 'polypeptide(L)'
;EDAEEAIKHGVSAILVSNHGGRQLDGVPSTIEALPEVVRAVRGRVEVYLDGGVRRGTDVVKALALGAKAVFVGRPVLWGLAYNGQAGVSKVLEILREELDRALALMG
;
A
#
# COMPACT_ATOMS: atom_id res chain seq x y z
N GLU A 1 8.39 -15.16 -8.74
CA GLU A 1 9.04 -16.33 -8.13
C GLU A 1 8.64 -16.43 -6.64
N ASP A 2 9.05 -15.50 -5.77
CA ASP A 2 8.79 -15.55 -4.31
C ASP A 2 7.30 -15.59 -3.97
N ALA A 3 6.46 -14.83 -4.69
CA ALA A 3 5.02 -14.84 -4.50
C ALA A 3 4.38 -16.21 -4.80
N GLU A 4 4.86 -16.90 -5.81
CA GLU A 4 4.40 -18.25 -6.15
C GLU A 4 4.84 -19.27 -5.12
N GLU A 5 6.05 -19.13 -4.60
CA GLU A 5 6.55 -19.99 -3.55
C GLU A 5 5.78 -19.79 -2.24
N ALA A 6 5.53 -18.56 -1.86
CA ALA A 6 4.70 -18.22 -0.68
C ALA A 6 3.32 -18.90 -0.76
N ILE A 7 2.67 -18.85 -1.93
CA ILE A 7 1.35 -19.48 -2.13
C ILE A 7 1.41 -20.99 -1.93
N LYS A 8 2.48 -21.67 -2.39
CA LYS A 8 2.67 -23.12 -2.15
C LYS A 8 2.76 -23.45 -0.66
N HIS A 9 3.27 -22.53 0.13
CA HIS A 9 3.35 -22.66 1.59
C HIS A 9 2.06 -22.23 2.33
N GLY A 10 0.98 -21.92 1.62
CA GLY A 10 -0.34 -21.72 2.19
C GLY A 10 -0.59 -20.34 2.81
N VAL A 11 0.11 -19.29 2.35
CA VAL A 11 -0.19 -17.93 2.80
C VAL A 11 -1.59 -17.49 2.36
N SER A 12 -2.25 -16.69 3.18
CA SER A 12 -3.57 -16.14 2.88
C SER A 12 -3.52 -14.83 2.09
N ALA A 13 -2.39 -14.13 2.14
CA ALA A 13 -2.17 -12.87 1.42
C ALA A 13 -0.68 -12.61 1.23
N ILE A 14 -0.35 -11.67 0.33
CA ILE A 14 1.01 -11.21 0.09
C ILE A 14 1.05 -9.70 0.27
N LEU A 15 1.95 -9.21 1.10
CA LEU A 15 2.24 -7.78 1.24
C LEU A 15 3.48 -7.43 0.40
N VAL A 16 3.27 -6.62 -0.64
CA VAL A 16 4.37 -6.04 -1.42
C VAL A 16 4.96 -4.87 -0.64
N SER A 17 6.16 -5.07 -0.12
CA SER A 17 6.82 -4.15 0.80
C SER A 17 8.32 -4.07 0.55
N ASN A 18 8.89 -2.87 0.65
CA ASN A 18 10.33 -2.64 0.70
C ASN A 18 10.80 -2.18 2.08
N HIS A 19 9.99 -2.45 3.11
CA HIS A 19 10.25 -2.03 4.49
C HIS A 19 10.46 -0.50 4.62
N GLY A 20 9.70 0.28 3.85
CA GLY A 20 9.83 1.74 3.85
C GLY A 20 11.17 2.25 3.30
N GLY A 21 11.85 1.46 2.47
CA GLY A 21 13.16 1.77 1.90
C GLY A 21 14.31 1.72 2.92
N ARG A 22 14.16 0.97 4.03
CA ARG A 22 15.10 0.97 5.16
C ARG A 22 16.03 -0.24 5.21
N GLN A 23 15.91 -1.16 4.27
CA GLN A 23 16.74 -2.37 4.21
C GLN A 23 17.70 -2.29 3.03
N LEU A 24 17.55 -3.14 2.02
CA LEU A 24 18.41 -3.16 0.86
C LEU A 24 18.21 -1.90 0.00
N ASP A 25 19.31 -1.22 -0.33
CA ASP A 25 19.31 -0.09 -1.24
C ASP A 25 19.20 -0.53 -2.71
N GLY A 26 18.74 0.37 -3.58
CA GLY A 26 18.65 0.12 -5.02
C GLY A 26 17.50 -0.81 -5.45
N VAL A 27 16.60 -1.20 -4.55
CA VAL A 27 15.41 -1.97 -4.91
C VAL A 27 14.33 -1.08 -5.55
N PRO A 28 13.46 -1.64 -6.43
CA PRO A 28 12.35 -0.89 -7.00
C PRO A 28 11.36 -0.43 -5.94
N SER A 29 10.60 0.61 -6.26
CA SER A 29 9.46 0.99 -5.42
C SER A 29 8.40 -0.12 -5.41
N THR A 30 7.64 -0.21 -4.32
CA THR A 30 6.61 -1.25 -4.18
C THR A 30 5.50 -1.12 -5.21
N ILE A 31 5.17 0.12 -5.63
CA ILE A 31 4.18 0.36 -6.67
C ILE A 31 4.66 -0.13 -8.05
N GLU A 32 5.96 -0.09 -8.33
CA GLU A 32 6.53 -0.64 -9.57
C GLU A 32 6.58 -2.17 -9.56
N ALA A 33 6.85 -2.78 -8.40
CA ALA A 33 6.86 -4.24 -8.23
C ALA A 33 5.44 -4.85 -8.19
N LEU A 34 4.43 -4.08 -7.77
CA LEU A 34 3.05 -4.57 -7.57
C LEU A 34 2.47 -5.29 -8.79
N PRO A 35 2.53 -4.76 -10.03
CA PRO A 35 1.94 -5.42 -11.19
C PRO A 35 2.54 -6.81 -11.47
N GLU A 36 3.83 -6.99 -11.22
CA GLU A 36 4.49 -8.29 -11.38
C GLU A 36 3.94 -9.30 -10.37
N VAL A 37 3.84 -8.91 -9.11
CA VAL A 37 3.30 -9.76 -8.04
C VAL A 37 1.85 -10.12 -8.31
N VAL A 38 1.00 -9.15 -8.67
CA VAL A 38 -0.42 -9.37 -8.99
C VAL A 38 -0.57 -10.36 -10.14
N ARG A 39 0.23 -10.22 -11.20
CA ARG A 39 0.22 -11.18 -12.33
C ARG A 39 0.65 -12.59 -11.90
N ALA A 40 1.66 -12.71 -11.05
CA ALA A 40 2.13 -14.00 -10.54
C ALA A 40 1.09 -14.68 -9.64
N VAL A 41 0.43 -13.90 -8.79
CA VAL A 41 -0.62 -14.39 -7.85
C VAL A 41 -1.85 -14.91 -8.57
N ARG A 42 -2.27 -14.28 -9.67
CA ARG A 42 -3.44 -14.68 -10.48
C ARG A 42 -4.73 -14.82 -9.67
N GLY A 43 -4.93 -13.96 -8.69
CA GLY A 43 -6.14 -13.97 -7.84
C GLY A 43 -6.24 -15.12 -6.84
N ARG A 44 -5.19 -15.94 -6.68
CA ARG A 44 -5.20 -17.08 -5.72
C ARG A 44 -5.20 -16.65 -4.26
N VAL A 45 -4.59 -15.49 -3.97
CA VAL A 45 -4.56 -14.87 -2.65
C VAL A 45 -4.68 -13.36 -2.81
N GLU A 46 -4.99 -12.64 -1.74
CA GLU A 46 -5.03 -11.19 -1.77
C GLU A 46 -3.61 -10.60 -1.84
N VAL A 47 -3.48 -9.45 -2.50
CA VAL A 47 -2.24 -8.70 -2.56
C VAL A 47 -2.44 -7.34 -1.91
N TYR A 48 -1.58 -7.00 -0.99
CA TYR A 48 -1.53 -5.71 -0.30
C TYR A 48 -0.25 -4.97 -0.67
N LEU A 49 -0.23 -3.66 -0.40
CA LEU A 49 0.93 -2.82 -0.66
C LEU A 49 1.21 -1.90 0.52
N ASP A 50 2.48 -1.71 0.84
CA ASP A 50 2.94 -0.59 1.63
C ASP A 50 4.12 0.14 0.95
N GLY A 51 4.61 1.17 1.59
CA GLY A 51 5.75 1.97 1.11
C GLY A 51 5.33 3.09 0.15
N GLY A 52 5.55 4.32 0.59
CA GLY A 52 5.35 5.51 -0.21
C GLY A 52 3.89 6.01 -0.30
N VAL A 53 2.93 5.40 0.36
CA VAL A 53 1.54 5.86 0.39
C VAL A 53 1.43 7.12 1.26
N ARG A 54 1.16 8.27 0.64
CA ARG A 54 1.10 9.59 1.29
C ARG A 54 -0.15 10.39 0.92
N ARG A 55 -0.84 10.03 -0.16
CA ARG A 55 -2.05 10.70 -0.68
C ARG A 55 -3.12 9.69 -1.01
N GLY A 56 -4.37 10.14 -1.04
CA GLY A 56 -5.49 9.32 -1.49
C GLY A 56 -5.33 8.82 -2.93
N THR A 57 -4.69 9.60 -3.81
CA THR A 57 -4.38 9.18 -5.18
C THR A 57 -3.35 8.05 -5.26
N ASP A 58 -2.45 7.93 -4.28
CA ASP A 58 -1.52 6.77 -4.19
C ASP A 58 -2.31 5.49 -3.89
N VAL A 59 -3.32 5.58 -3.04
CA VAL A 59 -4.23 4.46 -2.75
C VAL A 59 -4.97 4.04 -4.02
N VAL A 60 -5.55 4.98 -4.76
CA VAL A 60 -6.25 4.69 -6.03
C VAL A 60 -5.34 3.96 -7.01
N LYS A 61 -4.10 4.42 -7.17
CA LYS A 61 -3.13 3.78 -8.07
C LYS A 61 -2.84 2.33 -7.66
N ALA A 62 -2.63 2.09 -6.36
CA ALA A 62 -2.38 0.75 -5.85
C ALA A 62 -3.58 -0.18 -6.09
N LEU A 63 -4.81 0.29 -5.82
CA LEU A 63 -6.04 -0.46 -6.08
C LEU A 63 -6.22 -0.75 -7.58
N ALA A 64 -6.00 0.24 -8.44
CA ALA A 64 -6.09 0.07 -9.89
C ALA A 64 -5.08 -0.94 -10.45
N LEU A 65 -3.92 -1.07 -9.81
CA LEU A 65 -2.89 -2.06 -10.16
C LEU A 65 -3.13 -3.44 -9.54
N GLY A 66 -4.20 -3.63 -8.78
CA GLY A 66 -4.65 -4.93 -8.27
C GLY A 66 -4.40 -5.19 -6.79
N ALA A 67 -3.92 -4.22 -6.02
CA ALA A 67 -3.90 -4.34 -4.56
C ALA A 67 -5.33 -4.32 -4.00
N LYS A 68 -5.57 -5.08 -2.94
CA LYS A 68 -6.85 -5.07 -2.20
C LYS A 68 -6.88 -4.05 -1.08
N ALA A 69 -5.72 -3.72 -0.53
CA ALA A 69 -5.57 -2.73 0.53
C ALA A 69 -4.14 -2.15 0.51
N VAL A 70 -3.98 -1.02 1.17
CA VAL A 70 -2.67 -0.40 1.41
C VAL A 70 -2.45 -0.21 2.91
N PHE A 71 -1.18 -0.23 3.30
CA PHE A 71 -0.76 0.10 4.65
C PHE A 71 0.02 1.41 4.64
N VAL A 72 -0.11 2.18 5.69
CA VAL A 72 0.61 3.45 5.89
C VAL A 72 1.44 3.40 7.17
N GLY A 73 2.67 3.86 7.09
CA GLY A 73 3.60 3.89 8.22
C GLY A 73 3.93 5.33 8.64
N ARG A 74 4.95 5.91 8.05
CA ARG A 74 5.47 7.24 8.43
C ARG A 74 4.44 8.38 8.50
N PRO A 75 3.44 8.49 7.63
CA PRO A 75 2.42 9.53 7.77
C PRO A 75 1.71 9.53 9.13
N VAL A 76 1.47 8.35 9.71
CA VAL A 76 0.89 8.21 11.05
C VAL A 76 1.82 8.81 12.11
N LEU A 77 3.13 8.59 11.98
CA LEU A 77 4.14 9.15 12.90
C LEU A 77 4.20 10.68 12.81
N TRP A 78 4.07 11.25 11.61
CA TRP A 78 4.02 12.69 11.44
C TRP A 78 2.78 13.30 12.08
N GLY A 79 1.62 12.66 11.93
CA GLY A 79 0.40 13.06 12.63
C GLY A 79 0.54 13.00 14.14
N LEU A 80 1.13 11.92 14.65
CA LEU A 80 1.40 11.74 16.06
C LEU A 80 2.31 12.84 16.63
N ALA A 81 3.40 13.14 15.90
CA ALA A 81 4.35 14.19 16.31
C ALA A 81 3.73 15.58 16.26
N TYR A 82 2.83 15.84 15.32
CA TYR A 82 2.16 17.13 15.16
C TYR A 82 1.13 17.40 16.27
N ASN A 83 0.22 16.45 16.55
CA ASN A 83 -0.88 16.69 17.49
C ASN A 83 -1.38 15.37 18.13
N GLY A 84 -0.49 14.47 18.53
CA GLY A 84 -0.86 13.26 19.25
C GLY A 84 -1.93 12.44 18.53
N GLN A 85 -2.86 11.90 19.28
CA GLN A 85 -3.98 11.10 18.76
C GLN A 85 -4.82 11.86 17.72
N ALA A 86 -5.12 13.12 17.99
CA ALA A 86 -5.90 13.95 17.05
C ALA A 86 -5.16 14.13 15.70
N GLY A 87 -3.84 14.25 15.73
CA GLY A 87 -3.01 14.32 14.54
C GLY A 87 -3.04 13.02 13.73
N VAL A 88 -3.00 11.87 14.38
CA VAL A 88 -3.15 10.56 13.72
C VAL A 88 -4.53 10.44 13.06
N SER A 89 -5.59 10.77 13.79
CA SER A 89 -6.96 10.77 13.25
C SER A 89 -7.08 11.68 12.04
N LYS A 90 -6.46 12.87 12.09
CA LYS A 90 -6.50 13.83 10.98
C LYS A 90 -5.76 13.31 9.74
N VAL A 91 -4.63 12.64 9.89
CA VAL A 91 -3.91 12.01 8.76
C VAL A 91 -4.77 10.97 8.07
N LEU A 92 -5.42 10.09 8.82
CA LEU A 92 -6.29 9.07 8.26
C LEU A 92 -7.54 9.68 7.59
N GLU A 93 -8.10 10.73 8.17
CA GLU A 93 -9.21 11.49 7.59
C GLU A 93 -8.82 12.12 6.24
N ILE A 94 -7.66 12.79 6.17
CA ILE A 94 -7.15 13.40 4.93
C ILE A 94 -6.99 12.33 3.83
N LEU A 95 -6.36 11.21 4.15
CA LEU A 95 -6.18 10.12 3.19
C LEU A 95 -7.53 9.59 2.66
N ARG A 96 -8.51 9.43 3.56
CA ARG A 96 -9.86 9.00 3.19
C ARG A 96 -10.56 10.02 2.30
N GLU A 97 -10.56 11.29 2.68
CA GLU A 97 -11.19 12.36 1.90
C GLU A 97 -10.57 12.50 0.49
N GLU A 98 -9.24 12.42 0.40
CA GLU A 98 -8.56 12.46 -0.90
C GLU A 98 -8.91 11.25 -1.76
N LEU A 99 -9.00 10.06 -1.16
CA LEU A 99 -9.42 8.84 -1.83
C LEU A 99 -10.85 8.96 -2.35
N ASP A 100 -11.78 9.37 -1.49
CA ASP A 100 -13.20 9.52 -1.84
C ASP A 100 -13.38 10.52 -2.99
N ARG A 101 -12.68 11.65 -2.95
CA ARG A 101 -12.70 12.64 -4.04
C ARG A 101 -12.13 12.09 -5.35
N ALA A 102 -11.00 11.39 -5.27
CA ALA A 102 -10.38 10.81 -6.45
C ALA A 102 -11.32 9.78 -7.10
N LEU A 103 -11.92 8.88 -6.32
CA LEU A 103 -12.88 7.90 -6.82
C LEU A 103 -14.11 8.57 -7.43
N ALA A 104 -14.66 9.62 -6.80
CA ALA A 104 -15.79 10.35 -7.33
C ALA A 104 -15.50 11.04 -8.68
N LEU A 105 -14.27 11.53 -8.87
CA LEU A 105 -13.85 12.17 -10.12
C LEU A 105 -13.55 11.17 -11.24
N MET A 106 -13.27 9.94 -10.89
CA MET A 106 -12.97 8.87 -11.85
C MET A 106 -14.24 8.16 -12.36
N GLY A 107 -15.36 8.32 -11.68
CA GLY A 107 -16.62 7.63 -11.96
C GLY A 107 -16.71 6.32 -11.22
#